data_7b71620bd794e0bb615642dd86db5be9
#
_entry.id   7b71620bd794e0bb615642dd86db5be9
#
_cell.length_a   1.000
_cell.length_b   1.000
_cell.length_c   1.000
_cell.angle_alpha   90.00
_cell.angle_beta   90.00
_cell.angle_gamma   90.00
#
_symmetry.space_group_name_H-M   'P 1'
#
loop_
_entity.id
_entity.type
_entity.pdbx_description
1 polymer ?
#
loop_
_entity_poly.entity_id
_entity_poly.type
_entity_poly.pdbx_seq_one_letter_code
_entity_poly.pdbx_strand_id
1 'polypeptide(L)'
;MSKIALAVKYRPTTFEDVVEQDEIKVILKNQIDTKTVKSAYLFCGPAGDGKTTLARIFANYINEGKGLPIELDAASNNSVDDIRNVIEEAKTKPLEGDYKIFIIDEAHMITPQGWNAFLKTLEEPPATAIFIMATTDPQKIPNTILSRVQRYNFQKISMQGIVNRLKYILDEENKE
;
A
#
# COMPACT_ATOMS: atom_id res chain seq x y z
N MET A 1 0.32 31.87 -6.45
CA MET A 1 -0.24 30.52 -6.48
C MET A 1 0.91 29.53 -6.41
N SER A 2 0.98 28.69 -5.39
CA SER A 2 2.00 27.64 -5.32
C SER A 2 1.70 26.61 -6.43
N LYS A 3 2.64 26.40 -7.35
CA LYS A 3 2.51 25.35 -8.36
C LYS A 3 2.58 23.98 -7.67
N ILE A 4 1.49 23.23 -7.71
CA ILE A 4 1.48 21.84 -7.25
C ILE A 4 2.42 21.06 -8.17
N ALA A 5 3.33 20.25 -7.57
CA ALA A 5 4.23 19.41 -8.35
C ALA A 5 3.43 18.42 -9.21
N LEU A 6 3.82 18.24 -10.47
CA LEU A 6 3.13 17.34 -11.41
C LEU A 6 2.97 15.92 -10.86
N ALA A 7 3.97 15.43 -10.14
CA ALA A 7 3.91 14.11 -9.49
C ALA A 7 2.80 13.99 -8.44
N VAL A 8 2.37 15.10 -7.86
CA VAL A 8 1.23 15.14 -6.92
C VAL A 8 -0.07 15.35 -7.67
N LYS A 9 -0.10 16.30 -8.62
CA LYS A 9 -1.28 16.62 -9.44
C LYS A 9 -1.79 15.40 -10.23
N TYR A 10 -0.87 14.64 -10.81
CA TYR A 10 -1.17 13.47 -11.67
C TYR A 10 -0.97 12.13 -10.98
N ARG A 11 -0.96 12.10 -9.64
CA ARG A 11 -0.92 10.82 -8.93
C ARG A 11 -2.17 10.01 -9.24
N PRO A 12 -2.04 8.74 -9.65
CA PRO A 12 -3.19 7.89 -9.91
C PRO A 12 -4.13 7.81 -8.71
N THR A 13 -5.43 7.85 -8.97
CA THR A 13 -6.50 7.77 -7.96
C THR A 13 -7.44 6.59 -8.20
N THR A 14 -7.37 5.98 -9.37
CA THR A 14 -8.14 4.79 -9.74
C THR A 14 -7.20 3.66 -10.16
N PHE A 15 -7.69 2.43 -10.16
CA PHE A 15 -6.92 1.27 -10.66
C PHE A 15 -6.51 1.46 -12.13
N GLU A 16 -7.36 2.04 -12.94
CA GLU A 16 -7.14 2.27 -14.37
C GLU A 16 -6.00 3.27 -14.62
N ASP A 17 -5.79 4.22 -13.72
CA ASP A 17 -4.73 5.23 -13.82
C ASP A 17 -3.33 4.67 -13.50
N VAL A 18 -3.26 3.54 -12.82
CA VAL A 18 -1.98 2.90 -12.50
C VAL A 18 -1.38 2.29 -13.75
N VAL A 19 -0.12 2.63 -14.04
CA VAL A 19 0.60 2.12 -15.21
C VAL A 19 0.90 0.63 -15.02
N GLU A 20 0.45 -0.18 -15.98
CA GLU A 20 0.68 -1.64 -15.99
C GLU A 20 0.18 -2.34 -14.71
N GLN A 21 0.84 -3.39 -14.23
CA GLN A 21 0.44 -4.21 -13.06
C GLN A 21 -0.96 -4.83 -13.20
N ASP A 22 -1.36 -5.20 -14.41
CA ASP A 22 -2.74 -5.57 -14.74
C ASP A 22 -3.24 -6.78 -13.95
N GLU A 23 -2.41 -7.79 -13.74
CA GLU A 23 -2.78 -8.99 -12.98
C GLU A 23 -3.10 -8.66 -11.53
N ILE A 24 -2.26 -7.83 -10.90
CA ILE A 24 -2.46 -7.42 -9.51
C ILE A 24 -3.74 -6.58 -9.38
N LYS A 25 -3.94 -5.64 -10.30
CA LYS A 25 -5.16 -4.82 -10.33
C LYS A 25 -6.43 -5.68 -10.41
N VAL A 26 -6.45 -6.66 -11.29
CA VAL A 26 -7.59 -7.58 -11.46
C VAL A 26 -7.85 -8.36 -10.18
N ILE A 27 -6.82 -8.92 -9.55
CA ILE A 27 -6.96 -9.70 -8.32
C ILE A 27 -7.50 -8.82 -7.18
N LEU A 28 -6.93 -7.63 -6.98
CA LEU A 28 -7.36 -6.73 -5.90
C LEU A 28 -8.80 -6.24 -6.10
N LYS A 29 -9.17 -5.88 -7.33
CA LYS A 29 -10.57 -5.52 -7.66
C LYS A 29 -11.52 -6.67 -7.38
N ASN A 30 -11.18 -7.89 -7.79
CA ASN A 30 -12.00 -9.06 -7.52
C ASN A 30 -12.19 -9.32 -6.02
N GLN A 31 -11.15 -9.13 -5.20
CA GLN A 31 -11.28 -9.27 -3.75
C GLN A 31 -12.24 -8.25 -3.13
N ILE A 32 -12.26 -7.02 -3.65
CA ILE A 32 -13.22 -6.00 -3.23
C ILE A 32 -14.64 -6.43 -3.61
N ASP A 33 -14.85 -6.79 -4.87
CA ASP A 33 -16.17 -7.14 -5.41
C ASP A 33 -16.78 -8.37 -4.73
N THR A 34 -15.94 -9.35 -4.40
CA THR A 34 -16.35 -10.59 -3.73
C THR A 34 -16.33 -10.51 -2.21
N LYS A 35 -15.92 -9.37 -1.64
CA LYS A 35 -15.75 -9.17 -0.20
C LYS A 35 -14.81 -10.19 0.46
N THR A 36 -13.74 -10.56 -0.24
CA THR A 36 -12.71 -11.51 0.22
C THR A 36 -11.38 -10.83 0.54
N VAL A 37 -11.41 -9.55 0.88
CA VAL A 37 -10.22 -8.79 1.28
C VAL A 37 -9.57 -9.44 2.50
N LYS A 38 -8.24 -9.54 2.46
CA LYS A 38 -7.43 -10.14 3.52
C LYS A 38 -6.97 -9.10 4.53
N SER A 39 -6.52 -9.56 5.68
CA SER A 39 -6.04 -8.69 6.76
C SER A 39 -4.62 -8.15 6.54
N ALA A 40 -3.81 -8.80 5.71
CA ALA A 40 -2.42 -8.39 5.49
C ALA A 40 -1.93 -8.68 4.06
N TYR A 41 -1.29 -7.68 3.48
CA TYR A 41 -0.71 -7.67 2.14
C TYR A 41 0.75 -7.26 2.18
N LEU A 42 1.55 -7.81 1.27
CA LEU A 42 2.91 -7.39 1.02
C LEU A 42 3.11 -7.12 -0.47
N PHE A 43 3.31 -5.86 -0.83
CA PHE A 43 3.61 -5.42 -2.18
C PHE A 43 5.13 -5.31 -2.36
N CYS A 44 5.69 -6.16 -3.21
CA CYS A 44 7.12 -6.25 -3.46
C CYS A 44 7.44 -5.76 -4.86
N GLY A 45 8.53 -5.06 -5.02
CA GLY A 45 9.03 -4.66 -6.34
C GLY A 45 9.94 -3.45 -6.30
N PRO A 46 10.55 -3.09 -7.45
CA PRO A 46 11.47 -1.97 -7.53
C PRO A 46 10.83 -0.63 -7.16
N ALA A 47 11.67 0.36 -6.86
CA ALA A 47 11.20 1.73 -6.61
C ALA A 47 10.52 2.30 -7.86
N GLY A 48 9.43 3.07 -7.67
CA GLY A 48 8.72 3.74 -8.76
C GLY A 48 7.80 2.85 -9.59
N ASP A 49 7.47 1.65 -9.13
CA ASP A 49 6.57 0.71 -9.80
C ASP A 49 5.09 0.83 -9.38
N GLY A 50 4.77 1.79 -8.52
CA GLY A 50 3.39 2.10 -8.11
C GLY A 50 2.89 1.36 -6.87
N LYS A 51 3.73 0.68 -6.09
CA LYS A 51 3.33 -0.06 -4.88
C LYS A 51 2.51 0.79 -3.91
N THR A 52 3.07 1.89 -3.45
CA THR A 52 2.41 2.77 -2.48
C THR A 52 1.18 3.44 -3.07
N THR A 53 1.24 3.84 -4.34
CA THR A 53 0.10 4.41 -5.06
C THR A 53 -1.05 3.41 -5.15
N LEU A 54 -0.77 2.16 -5.53
CA LEU A 54 -1.79 1.12 -5.62
C LEU A 54 -2.34 0.75 -4.23
N ALA A 55 -1.50 0.77 -3.19
CA ALA A 55 -1.93 0.57 -1.82
C ALA A 55 -2.97 1.62 -1.38
N ARG A 56 -2.75 2.89 -1.69
CA ARG A 56 -3.70 3.98 -1.40
C ARG A 56 -5.01 3.83 -2.16
N ILE A 57 -4.94 3.48 -3.44
CA ILE A 57 -6.12 3.23 -4.27
C ILE A 57 -6.92 2.06 -3.71
N PHE A 58 -6.25 0.96 -3.40
CA PHE A 58 -6.87 -0.23 -2.83
C PHE A 58 -7.57 0.07 -1.50
N ALA A 59 -6.89 0.78 -0.59
CA ALA A 59 -7.46 1.24 0.68
C ALA A 59 -8.73 2.08 0.48
N ASN A 60 -8.69 3.02 -0.46
CA ASN A 60 -9.83 3.87 -0.77
C ASN A 60 -11.03 3.09 -1.29
N TYR A 61 -10.80 2.11 -2.17
CA TYR A 61 -11.87 1.26 -2.69
C TYR A 61 -12.46 0.32 -1.62
N ILE A 62 -11.62 -0.25 -0.74
CA ILE A 62 -12.08 -1.09 0.38
C ILE A 62 -13.08 -0.32 1.26
N ASN A 63 -12.80 0.92 1.56
CA ASN A 63 -13.63 1.79 2.41
C ASN A 63 -14.65 2.64 1.64
N GLU A 64 -14.84 2.37 0.35
CA GLU A 64 -15.81 3.10 -0.49
C GLU A 64 -15.62 4.63 -0.42
N GLY A 65 -14.36 5.07 -0.38
CA GLY A 65 -13.99 6.48 -0.31
C GLY A 65 -14.14 7.12 1.06
N LYS A 66 -14.46 6.37 2.10
CA LYS A 66 -14.64 6.87 3.47
C LYS A 66 -13.34 6.78 4.26
N GLY A 67 -12.94 7.87 4.89
CA GLY A 67 -11.71 7.94 5.68
C GLY A 67 -10.44 7.86 4.84
N LEU A 68 -9.31 7.95 5.51
CA LEU A 68 -7.98 7.87 4.92
C LEU A 68 -7.19 6.74 5.58
N PRO A 69 -6.32 6.04 4.83
CA PRO A 69 -5.40 5.09 5.44
C PRO A 69 -4.39 5.80 6.34
N ILE A 70 -3.92 5.10 7.36
CA ILE A 70 -2.82 5.55 8.23
C ILE A 70 -1.52 5.09 7.57
N GLU A 71 -0.69 6.05 7.18
CA GLU A 71 0.56 5.77 6.48
C GLU A 71 1.76 5.90 7.43
N LEU A 72 2.63 4.90 7.39
CA LEU A 72 3.88 4.85 8.14
C LEU A 72 5.04 4.57 7.16
N ASP A 73 6.06 5.42 7.21
CA ASP A 73 7.32 5.14 6.54
C ASP A 73 8.28 4.44 7.54
N ALA A 74 8.50 3.15 7.33
CA ALA A 74 9.37 2.36 8.18
C ALA A 74 10.86 2.73 8.05
N ALA A 75 11.26 3.52 7.06
CA ALA A 75 12.60 4.08 7.00
C ALA A 75 12.89 5.03 8.17
N SER A 76 11.87 5.73 8.67
CA SER A 76 11.96 6.66 9.80
C SER A 76 11.24 6.20 11.07
N ASN A 77 10.34 5.21 10.97
CA ASN A 77 9.51 4.70 12.07
C ASN A 77 9.60 3.17 12.12
N ASN A 78 10.74 2.64 12.50
CA ASN A 78 11.06 1.20 12.41
C ASN A 78 11.26 0.50 13.75
N SER A 79 11.20 1.24 14.86
CA SER A 79 11.45 0.70 16.18
C SER A 79 10.30 -0.21 16.66
N VAL A 80 10.58 -1.03 17.67
CA VAL A 80 9.55 -1.83 18.32
C VAL A 80 8.44 -0.97 18.90
N ASP A 81 8.74 0.23 19.40
CA ASP A 81 7.74 1.15 19.95
C ASP A 81 6.85 1.75 18.85
N ASP A 82 7.41 2.09 17.70
CA ASP A 82 6.63 2.53 16.54
C ASP A 82 5.63 1.46 16.09
N ILE A 83 6.08 0.21 16.03
CA ILE A 83 5.22 -0.93 15.65
C ILE A 83 4.18 -1.22 16.74
N ARG A 84 4.53 -1.13 18.02
CA ARG A 84 3.55 -1.26 19.11
C ARG A 84 2.46 -0.20 19.04
N ASN A 85 2.79 1.03 18.68
CA ASN A 85 1.80 2.09 18.47
C ASN A 85 0.84 1.74 17.33
N VAL A 86 1.33 1.19 16.23
CA VAL A 86 0.49 0.70 15.12
C VAL A 86 -0.44 -0.41 15.60
N ILE A 87 0.07 -1.37 16.38
CA ILE A 87 -0.71 -2.49 16.93
C ILE A 87 -1.81 -1.99 17.85
N GLU A 88 -1.53 -1.06 18.74
CA GLU A 88 -2.53 -0.50 19.66
C GLU A 88 -3.60 0.29 18.88
N GLU A 89 -3.19 1.09 17.91
CA GLU A 89 -4.11 1.82 17.05
C GLU A 89 -5.02 0.87 16.24
N ALA A 90 -4.50 -0.27 15.79
CA ALA A 90 -5.25 -1.26 15.03
C ALA A 90 -6.39 -1.93 15.85
N LYS A 91 -6.27 -1.94 17.17
CA LYS A 91 -7.30 -2.49 18.07
C LYS A 91 -8.52 -1.56 18.22
N THR A 92 -8.37 -0.29 17.86
CA THR A 92 -9.45 0.68 17.95
C THR A 92 -10.31 0.64 16.70
N LYS A 93 -11.59 0.99 16.82
CA LYS A 93 -12.49 1.04 15.66
C LYS A 93 -12.14 2.17 14.71
N PRO A 94 -12.39 1.99 13.41
CA PRO A 94 -12.25 3.09 12.45
C PRO A 94 -13.23 4.22 12.78
N LEU A 95 -12.80 5.46 12.57
CA LEU A 95 -13.69 6.63 12.73
C LEU A 95 -14.64 6.75 11.53
N GLU A 96 -14.15 6.41 10.34
CA GLU A 96 -14.90 6.41 9.10
C GLU A 96 -14.60 5.13 8.30
N GLY A 97 -15.59 4.65 7.55
CA GLY A 97 -15.47 3.42 6.79
C GLY A 97 -15.61 2.17 7.65
N ASP A 98 -15.46 1.02 7.03
CA ASP A 98 -15.62 -0.29 7.70
C ASP A 98 -14.28 -0.81 8.25
N TYR A 99 -13.16 -0.32 7.72
CA TYR A 99 -11.82 -0.81 8.06
C TYR A 99 -10.87 0.33 8.42
N LYS A 100 -10.03 0.07 9.40
CA LYS A 100 -8.84 0.86 9.68
C LYS A 100 -7.67 0.27 8.89
N ILE A 101 -7.18 1.00 7.90
CA ILE A 101 -6.18 0.50 6.96
C ILE A 101 -4.86 1.19 7.22
N PHE A 102 -3.82 0.40 7.39
CA PHE A 102 -2.45 0.85 7.58
C PHE A 102 -1.64 0.57 6.32
N ILE A 103 -0.94 1.58 5.82
CA ILE A 103 0.04 1.43 4.76
C ILE A 103 1.42 1.63 5.38
N ILE A 104 2.26 0.58 5.34
CA ILE A 104 3.60 0.60 5.88
C ILE A 104 4.58 0.52 4.70
N ASP A 105 5.18 1.66 4.37
CA ASP A 105 6.16 1.74 3.29
C ASP A 105 7.56 1.36 3.79
N GLU A 106 8.40 0.87 2.89
CA GLU A 106 9.76 0.40 3.20
C GLU A 106 9.79 -0.59 4.39
N ALA A 107 8.84 -1.54 4.41
CA ALA A 107 8.62 -2.47 5.53
C ALA A 107 9.86 -3.31 5.88
N HIS A 108 10.80 -3.51 4.95
CA HIS A 108 12.06 -4.19 5.21
C HIS A 108 12.96 -3.47 6.22
N MET A 109 12.69 -2.20 6.51
CA MET A 109 13.42 -1.41 7.51
C MET A 109 12.95 -1.67 8.95
N ILE A 110 11.83 -2.35 9.16
CA ILE A 110 11.35 -2.72 10.50
C ILE A 110 12.40 -3.58 11.20
N THR A 111 12.72 -3.25 12.45
CA THR A 111 13.70 -4.01 13.24
C THR A 111 13.20 -5.43 13.54
N PRO A 112 14.10 -6.38 13.83
CA PRO A 112 13.70 -7.73 14.25
C PRO A 112 12.75 -7.73 15.45
N GLN A 113 12.96 -6.86 16.42
CA GLN A 113 12.08 -6.69 17.57
C GLN A 113 10.70 -6.15 17.17
N GLY A 114 10.66 -5.22 16.22
CA GLY A 114 9.41 -4.70 15.65
C GLY A 114 8.62 -5.80 14.94
N TRP A 115 9.27 -6.63 14.14
CA TRP A 115 8.63 -7.77 13.50
C TRP A 115 8.09 -8.80 14.50
N ASN A 116 8.84 -9.10 15.56
CA ASN A 116 8.37 -10.02 16.60
C ASN A 116 7.13 -9.48 17.31
N ALA A 117 7.08 -8.19 17.58
CA ALA A 117 5.88 -7.55 18.15
C ALA A 117 4.69 -7.62 17.20
N PHE A 118 4.92 -7.46 15.89
CA PHE A 118 3.88 -7.46 14.88
C PHE A 118 3.34 -8.86 14.54
N LEU A 119 4.16 -9.89 14.71
CA LEU A 119 3.83 -11.26 14.33
C LEU A 119 2.51 -11.76 14.93
N LYS A 120 2.28 -11.52 16.22
CA LYS A 120 1.04 -11.92 16.88
C LYS A 120 -0.19 -11.23 16.28
N THR A 121 -0.08 -9.96 15.94
CA THR A 121 -1.16 -9.20 15.30
C THR A 121 -1.47 -9.71 13.92
N LEU A 122 -0.47 -10.17 13.16
CA LEU A 122 -0.67 -10.78 11.85
C LEU A 122 -1.26 -12.20 11.93
N GLU A 123 -1.00 -12.92 13.02
CA GLU A 123 -1.62 -14.23 13.29
C GLU A 123 -3.09 -14.12 13.69
N GLU A 124 -3.40 -13.16 14.55
CA GLU A 124 -4.73 -12.90 15.08
C GLU A 124 -5.09 -11.41 14.87
N PRO A 125 -5.35 -10.98 13.63
CA PRO A 125 -5.58 -9.57 13.33
C PRO A 125 -6.93 -9.10 13.90
N PRO A 126 -7.02 -7.83 14.36
CA PRO A 126 -8.30 -7.23 14.68
C PRO A 126 -9.23 -7.28 13.44
N ALA A 127 -10.51 -7.57 13.65
CA ALA A 127 -11.47 -7.80 12.57
C ALA A 127 -11.62 -6.61 11.61
N THR A 128 -11.38 -5.39 12.09
CA THR A 128 -11.51 -4.15 11.32
C THR A 128 -10.17 -3.57 10.86
N ALA A 129 -9.05 -4.27 11.09
CA ALA A 129 -7.72 -3.81 10.68
C ALA A 129 -7.24 -4.50 9.40
N ILE A 130 -6.68 -3.72 8.49
CA ILE A 130 -6.01 -4.22 7.27
C ILE A 130 -4.63 -3.57 7.19
N PHE A 131 -3.61 -4.40 6.96
CA PHE A 131 -2.23 -3.94 6.81
C PHE A 131 -1.78 -4.15 5.37
N ILE A 132 -1.32 -3.09 4.72
CA ILE A 132 -0.73 -3.14 3.39
C ILE A 132 0.72 -2.67 3.51
N MET A 133 1.64 -3.61 3.43
CA MET A 133 3.07 -3.35 3.51
C MET A 133 3.68 -3.27 2.11
N ALA A 134 4.61 -2.38 1.90
CA ALA A 134 5.36 -2.26 0.65
C ALA A 134 6.86 -2.37 0.92
N THR A 135 7.58 -3.05 0.03
CA THR A 135 9.02 -3.22 0.15
C THR A 135 9.72 -3.30 -1.20
N THR A 136 10.89 -2.70 -1.29
CA THR A 136 11.82 -2.87 -2.41
C THR A 136 12.78 -4.04 -2.20
N ASP A 137 12.84 -4.59 -0.98
CA ASP A 137 13.77 -5.65 -0.61
C ASP A 137 13.05 -6.78 0.17
N PRO A 138 12.29 -7.63 -0.55
CA PRO A 138 11.51 -8.69 0.10
C PRO A 138 12.36 -9.75 0.80
N GLN A 139 13.64 -9.89 0.44
CA GLN A 139 14.55 -10.86 1.07
C GLN A 139 14.84 -10.51 2.54
N LYS A 140 14.69 -9.25 2.93
CA LYS A 140 14.84 -8.78 4.32
C LYS A 140 13.58 -8.99 5.18
N ILE A 141 12.47 -9.37 4.57
CA ILE A 141 11.25 -9.69 5.33
C ILE A 141 11.38 -11.09 5.94
N PRO A 142 11.16 -11.28 7.23
CA PRO A 142 11.25 -12.61 7.86
C PRO A 142 10.26 -13.61 7.25
N ASN A 143 10.68 -14.87 7.10
CA ASN A 143 9.83 -15.93 6.55
C ASN A 143 8.55 -16.15 7.38
N THR A 144 8.62 -15.93 8.69
CA THR A 144 7.46 -16.00 9.58
C THR A 144 6.39 -14.98 9.23
N ILE A 145 6.79 -13.83 8.71
CA ILE A 145 5.88 -12.78 8.22
C ILE A 145 5.36 -13.15 6.83
N LEU A 146 6.23 -13.58 5.93
CA LEU A 146 5.87 -13.96 4.56
C LEU A 146 4.78 -15.04 4.51
N SER A 147 4.78 -15.97 5.47
CA SER A 147 3.78 -17.03 5.55
C SER A 147 2.38 -16.54 5.99
N ARG A 148 2.26 -15.31 6.46
CA ARG A 148 1.01 -14.72 7.01
C ARG A 148 0.43 -13.59 6.19
N VAL A 149 1.08 -13.24 5.08
CA VAL A 149 0.66 -12.12 4.22
C VAL A 149 0.31 -12.60 2.82
N GLN A 150 -0.55 -11.86 2.13
CA GLN A 150 -0.78 -12.02 0.70
C GLN A 150 0.30 -11.24 -0.04
N ARG A 151 1.22 -11.95 -0.70
CA ARG A 151 2.33 -11.34 -1.43
C ARG A 151 1.96 -11.09 -2.89
N TYR A 152 2.26 -9.89 -3.38
CA TYR A 152 2.15 -9.51 -4.79
C TYR A 152 3.47 -8.93 -5.26
N ASN A 153 3.99 -9.46 -6.37
CA ASN A 153 5.24 -9.01 -6.96
C ASN A 153 4.95 -8.05 -8.11
N PHE A 154 5.28 -6.78 -7.91
CA PHE A 154 5.17 -5.75 -8.93
C PHE A 154 6.29 -5.88 -9.94
N GLN A 155 5.97 -5.69 -11.19
CA GLN A 155 6.94 -5.70 -12.27
C GLN A 155 7.49 -4.29 -12.48
N LYS A 156 8.74 -4.19 -12.92
CA LYS A 156 9.30 -2.92 -13.36
C LYS A 156 8.46 -2.39 -14.51
N ILE A 157 8.05 -1.12 -14.42
CA ILE A 157 7.28 -0.47 -15.48
C ILE A 157 8.13 -0.41 -16.74
N SER A 158 7.54 -0.75 -17.89
CA SER A 158 8.21 -0.71 -19.19
C SER A 158 8.52 0.74 -19.59
N MET A 159 9.55 0.91 -20.46
CA MET A 159 9.87 2.22 -21.04
C MET A 159 8.66 2.79 -21.78
N GLN A 160 7.91 1.96 -22.49
CA GLN A 160 6.70 2.37 -23.20
C GLN A 160 5.61 2.85 -22.24
N GLY A 161 5.43 2.19 -21.11
CA GLY A 161 4.48 2.59 -20.06
C GLY A 161 4.85 3.97 -19.49
N ILE A 162 6.13 4.20 -19.22
CA ILE A 162 6.63 5.51 -18.76
C ILE A 162 6.36 6.60 -19.80
N VAL A 163 6.72 6.34 -21.06
CA VAL A 163 6.52 7.30 -22.17
C VAL A 163 5.03 7.63 -22.35
N ASN A 164 4.17 6.64 -22.33
CA ASN A 164 2.73 6.84 -22.48
C ASN A 164 2.18 7.71 -21.33
N ARG A 165 2.62 7.47 -20.11
CA ARG A 165 2.19 8.28 -18.95
C ARG A 165 2.67 9.71 -19.04
N LEU A 166 3.91 9.95 -19.47
CA LEU A 166 4.45 11.29 -19.67
C LEU A 166 3.69 12.05 -20.77
N LYS A 167 3.37 11.38 -21.88
CA LYS A 167 2.56 11.98 -22.95
C LYS A 167 1.17 12.39 -22.44
N TYR A 168 0.51 11.51 -21.70
CA TYR A 168 -0.78 11.83 -21.11
C TYR A 168 -0.71 13.09 -20.22
N ILE A 169 0.30 13.20 -19.37
CA ILE A 169 0.49 14.37 -18.50
C ILE A 169 0.71 15.63 -19.33
N LEU A 170 1.55 15.57 -20.36
CA LEU A 170 1.80 16.70 -21.24
C LEU A 170 0.53 17.14 -21.98
N ASP A 171 -0.26 16.21 -22.46
CA ASP A 171 -1.52 16.50 -23.14
C ASP A 171 -2.52 17.17 -22.21
N GLU A 172 -2.61 16.72 -20.97
CA GLU A 172 -3.48 17.37 -19.96
C GLU A 172 -3.01 18.77 -19.58
N GLU A 173 -1.69 18.98 -19.38
CA GLU A 173 -1.14 20.30 -19.07
C GLU A 173 -1.33 21.29 -20.24
N ASN A 174 -1.32 20.82 -21.49
CA ASN A 174 -1.55 21.66 -22.65
C ASN A 174 -3.02 22.04 -22.89
N LYS A 175 -3.97 21.40 -22.18
CA LYS A 175 -5.40 21.74 -22.22
C LYS A 175 -5.78 22.83 -21.21
N GLU A 176 -4.93 23.08 -20.24
CA GLU A 176 -5.08 24.16 -19.22
C GLU A 176 -4.39 25.46 -19.67
#